data_26311bee74a83e9195df9ad6b2791c19
#
_entry.id   26311bee74a83e9195df9ad6b2791c19
#
_cell.length_a   1.000
_cell.length_b   1.000
_cell.length_c   1.000
_cell.angle_alpha   90.00
_cell.angle_beta   90.00
_cell.angle_gamma   90.00
#
_symmetry.space_group_name_H-M   'P 1'
#
loop_
_entity.id
_entity.type
_entity.pdbx_description
1 polymer ?
#
loop_
_entity_poly.entity_id
_entity_poly.type
_entity_poly.pdbx_seq_one_letter_code
_entity_poly.pdbx_strand_id
1 'polypeptide(L)'
;MASWTNEERFGDRIGTARSIVLDTSGCSYDRCYMCSYKRTCPDTTPASIVSDLEAALDGQAQKLKIFTSGSFFDKAELSCAQQEQIARIVTSHGFEELTVESRPEFITRETLAPFLSALGDTRLEVAMGLESANDDVLRYCINKGFTFSSFEKKARYLRENGCLVKAYLLLKPPFLTEYEAMLDVLDSAKAAAPLSDTISINPVSIHKDTVVEQLWKRGGYRPPYLWTLVACLNTLSGLGPYILSHPVAGGKARGIHNCGACDGDILKKIEAYNLHETPIEHSCACREEWEHALNESF
;
A
#
# COMPACT_ATOMS: atom_id res chain seq x y z
N MET A 1 -9.01 8.79 -15.09
CA MET A 1 -8.80 8.76 -13.63
C MET A 1 -9.91 7.94 -12.94
N ALA A 2 -9.58 7.09 -11.96
CA ALA A 2 -10.54 6.44 -11.08
C ALA A 2 -10.58 7.18 -9.73
N SER A 3 -11.77 7.27 -9.11
CA SER A 3 -11.89 7.88 -7.80
C SER A 3 -13.01 7.23 -6.99
N TRP A 4 -12.86 7.24 -5.65
CA TRP A 4 -13.87 6.75 -4.71
C TRP A 4 -13.72 7.44 -3.35
N THR A 5 -14.73 7.29 -2.52
CA THR A 5 -14.76 7.83 -1.16
C THR A 5 -15.08 6.69 -0.19
N ASN A 6 -14.40 6.67 0.94
CA ASN A 6 -14.61 5.70 2.01
C ASN A 6 -14.36 6.35 3.38
N GLU A 7 -14.82 5.69 4.44
CA GLU A 7 -14.42 6.03 5.80
C GLU A 7 -13.03 5.51 6.10
N GLU A 8 -12.22 6.30 6.78
CA GLU A 8 -10.89 5.92 7.27
C GLU A 8 -10.68 6.46 8.69
N ARG A 9 -9.74 5.87 9.38
CA ARG A 9 -9.30 6.34 10.68
C ARG A 9 -8.25 7.43 10.52
N PHE A 10 -8.36 8.49 11.32
CA PHE A 10 -7.46 9.63 11.42
C PHE A 10 -7.05 9.81 12.89
N GLY A 11 -5.95 9.19 13.30
CA GLY A 11 -5.63 9.12 14.72
C GLY A 11 -6.77 8.44 15.49
N ASP A 12 -7.44 9.18 16.40
CA ASP A 12 -8.49 8.62 17.25
C ASP A 12 -9.92 8.81 16.70
N ARG A 13 -10.08 9.41 15.52
CA ARG A 13 -11.39 9.63 14.89
C ARG A 13 -11.54 8.91 13.56
N ILE A 14 -12.78 8.66 13.18
CA ILE A 14 -13.15 8.21 11.84
C ILE A 14 -13.62 9.40 11.03
N GLY A 15 -13.25 9.48 9.78
CA GLY A 15 -13.65 10.53 8.85
C GLY A 15 -13.64 10.04 7.41
N THR A 16 -13.96 10.94 6.51
CA THR A 16 -14.09 10.64 5.08
C THR A 16 -12.75 10.86 4.37
N ALA A 17 -12.31 9.85 3.62
CA ALA A 17 -11.16 9.90 2.73
C ALA A 17 -11.60 9.82 1.26
N ARG A 18 -11.14 10.75 0.43
CA ARG A 18 -11.26 10.72 -1.02
C ARG A 18 -9.99 10.14 -1.62
N SER A 19 -10.12 9.11 -2.44
CA SER A 19 -9.02 8.50 -3.17
C SER A 19 -9.13 8.80 -4.65
N ILE A 20 -8.03 9.20 -5.27
CA ILE A 20 -7.92 9.49 -6.70
C ILE A 20 -6.69 8.78 -7.26
N VAL A 21 -6.86 8.06 -8.37
CA VAL A 21 -5.76 7.47 -9.14
C VAL A 21 -5.49 8.35 -10.35
N LEU A 22 -4.32 8.96 -10.38
CA LEU A 22 -3.88 9.79 -11.51
C LEU A 22 -3.39 8.92 -12.67
N ASP A 23 -3.76 9.27 -13.88
CA ASP A 23 -3.29 8.61 -15.10
C ASP A 23 -1.90 9.14 -15.50
N THR A 24 -0.89 8.82 -14.70
CA THR A 24 0.50 9.20 -14.93
C THR A 24 1.23 8.22 -15.85
N SER A 25 2.45 8.57 -16.26
CA SER A 25 3.31 7.68 -17.05
C SER A 25 3.75 6.41 -16.28
N GLY A 26 3.52 6.36 -14.97
CA GLY A 26 3.75 5.19 -14.11
C GLY A 26 5.20 4.95 -13.74
N CYS A 27 5.42 3.87 -13.00
CA CYS A 27 6.67 3.54 -12.32
C CYS A 27 7.88 3.47 -13.25
N SER A 28 8.91 4.28 -12.99
CA SER A 28 10.18 4.25 -13.75
C SER A 28 11.04 3.03 -13.43
N TYR A 29 10.84 2.38 -12.28
CA TYR A 29 11.56 1.16 -11.92
C TYR A 29 11.02 -0.09 -12.65
N ASP A 30 9.70 -0.34 -12.63
CA ASP A 30 8.95 -1.38 -13.36
C ASP A 30 9.60 -2.78 -13.43
N ARG A 31 10.17 -3.28 -12.32
CA ARG A 31 10.89 -4.57 -12.27
C ARG A 31 10.40 -5.53 -11.19
N CYS A 32 9.40 -5.13 -10.37
CA CYS A 32 8.88 -5.99 -9.32
C CYS A 32 8.12 -7.18 -9.90
N TYR A 33 8.38 -8.40 -9.38
CA TYR A 33 7.86 -9.66 -9.93
C TYR A 33 6.34 -9.79 -9.91
N MET A 34 5.63 -9.05 -9.05
CA MET A 34 4.18 -9.10 -8.91
C MET A 34 3.46 -7.87 -9.52
N CYS A 35 4.19 -6.84 -9.94
CA CYS A 35 3.59 -5.57 -10.35
C CYS A 35 3.55 -5.42 -11.87
N SER A 36 2.42 -4.91 -12.39
CA SER A 36 2.26 -4.56 -13.79
C SER A 36 1.55 -3.23 -14.02
N TYR A 37 1.48 -2.36 -13.00
CA TYR A 37 0.77 -1.08 -13.11
C TYR A 37 1.29 -0.21 -14.26
N LYS A 38 2.59 -0.14 -14.45
CA LYS A 38 3.23 0.58 -15.57
C LYS A 38 2.66 0.21 -16.94
N ARG A 39 2.28 -1.04 -17.15
CA ARG A 39 1.82 -1.54 -18.46
C ARG A 39 0.46 -1.01 -18.91
N THR A 40 -0.30 -0.43 -17.99
CA THR A 40 -1.59 0.19 -18.28
C THR A 40 -1.52 1.71 -18.31
N CYS A 41 -0.34 2.27 -18.11
CA CYS A 41 -0.11 3.71 -18.10
C CYS A 41 0.14 4.25 -19.52
N PRO A 42 -0.13 5.53 -19.77
CA PRO A 42 0.31 6.21 -20.98
C PRO A 42 1.85 6.31 -21.00
N ASP A 43 2.42 6.48 -22.18
CA ASP A 43 3.88 6.64 -22.35
C ASP A 43 4.42 7.89 -21.64
N THR A 44 3.60 8.93 -21.58
CA THR A 44 3.92 10.20 -20.91
C THR A 44 2.74 10.66 -20.07
N THR A 45 3.02 11.31 -18.93
CA THR A 45 1.98 11.92 -18.12
C THR A 45 1.32 13.07 -18.89
N PRO A 46 -0.03 13.09 -19.01
CA PRO A 46 -0.74 14.15 -19.71
C PRO A 46 -0.45 15.54 -19.10
N ALA A 47 -0.32 16.56 -19.95
CA ALA A 47 -0.16 17.95 -19.49
C ALA A 47 -1.38 18.44 -18.68
N SER A 48 -2.58 17.89 -18.93
CA SER A 48 -3.83 18.19 -18.23
C SER A 48 -3.94 17.57 -16.84
N ILE A 49 -2.97 16.74 -16.39
CA ILE A 49 -3.08 15.92 -15.17
C ILE A 49 -3.49 16.73 -13.93
N VAL A 50 -3.01 17.98 -13.82
CA VAL A 50 -3.32 18.88 -12.69
C VAL A 50 -4.75 19.40 -12.79
N SER A 51 -5.19 19.86 -13.96
CA SER A 51 -6.57 20.31 -14.19
C SER A 51 -7.58 19.15 -14.09
N ASP A 52 -7.17 17.97 -14.50
CA ASP A 52 -8.00 16.76 -14.39
C ASP A 52 -8.18 16.34 -12.91
N LEU A 53 -7.12 16.48 -12.10
CA LEU A 53 -7.21 16.30 -10.65
C LEU A 53 -8.18 17.32 -10.04
N GLU A 54 -8.01 18.61 -10.34
CA GLU A 54 -8.87 19.66 -9.79
C GLU A 54 -10.34 19.44 -10.14
N ALA A 55 -10.63 19.06 -11.38
CA ALA A 55 -11.98 18.73 -11.83
C ALA A 55 -12.58 17.47 -11.15
N ALA A 56 -11.73 16.56 -10.67
CA ALA A 56 -12.15 15.36 -9.95
C ALA A 56 -12.38 15.57 -8.45
N LEU A 57 -11.98 16.73 -7.91
CA LEU A 57 -12.18 17.09 -6.52
C LEU A 57 -13.61 17.65 -6.34
N ASP A 58 -14.55 16.75 -6.07
CA ASP A 58 -15.92 17.06 -5.69
C ASP A 58 -16.18 16.66 -4.23
N GLY A 59 -17.04 17.38 -3.56
CA GLY A 59 -17.48 17.05 -2.21
C GLY A 59 -16.48 17.43 -1.11
N GLN A 60 -16.87 17.09 0.12
CA GLN A 60 -16.09 17.39 1.34
C GLN A 60 -15.54 16.09 1.91
N ALA A 61 -14.22 15.93 1.88
CA ALA A 61 -13.51 14.89 2.59
C ALA A 61 -12.41 15.50 3.45
N GLN A 62 -12.11 14.89 4.58
CA GLN A 62 -11.03 15.37 5.44
C GLN A 62 -9.66 14.98 4.91
N LYS A 63 -9.57 13.81 4.26
CA LYS A 63 -8.31 13.27 3.71
C LYS A 63 -8.42 13.10 2.20
N LEU A 64 -7.37 13.51 1.50
CA LEU A 64 -7.17 13.17 0.10
C LEU A 64 -6.06 12.13 -0.02
N LYS A 65 -6.28 11.11 -0.83
CA LYS A 65 -5.26 10.12 -1.18
C LYS A 65 -5.03 10.17 -2.68
N ILE A 66 -3.83 10.51 -3.09
CA ILE A 66 -3.43 10.55 -4.49
C ILE A 66 -2.54 9.36 -4.77
N PHE A 67 -3.03 8.46 -5.59
CA PHE A 67 -2.30 7.32 -6.10
C PHE A 67 -1.82 7.62 -7.51
N THR A 68 -0.61 7.17 -7.79
CA THR A 68 -0.07 7.10 -9.14
C THR A 68 0.22 5.62 -9.43
N SER A 69 0.53 5.28 -10.67
CA SER A 69 0.97 3.91 -10.95
C SER A 69 2.47 3.72 -10.72
N GLY A 70 3.09 4.62 -9.96
CA GLY A 70 4.52 4.65 -9.68
C GLY A 70 4.89 5.40 -8.42
N SER A 71 5.39 6.62 -8.54
CA SER A 71 5.88 7.43 -7.43
C SER A 71 5.57 8.90 -7.62
N PHE A 72 4.81 9.47 -6.70
CA PHE A 72 4.42 10.88 -6.75
C PHE A 72 5.63 11.84 -6.84
N PHE A 73 6.72 11.52 -6.14
CA PHE A 73 7.94 12.33 -6.13
C PHE A 73 8.94 11.98 -7.26
N ASP A 74 8.61 11.05 -8.15
CA ASP A 74 9.42 10.80 -9.36
C ASP A 74 9.19 11.93 -10.37
N LYS A 75 10.24 12.71 -10.64
CA LYS A 75 10.20 13.84 -11.61
C LYS A 75 9.92 13.38 -13.05
N ALA A 76 10.19 12.12 -13.36
CA ALA A 76 9.84 11.53 -14.65
C ALA A 76 8.35 11.24 -14.78
N GLU A 77 7.66 11.04 -13.66
CA GLU A 77 6.22 10.79 -13.61
C GLU A 77 5.42 12.09 -13.40
N LEU A 78 5.83 12.92 -12.44
CA LEU A 78 5.25 14.23 -12.15
C LEU A 78 6.37 15.25 -11.96
N SER A 79 6.45 16.26 -12.80
CA SER A 79 7.42 17.34 -12.64
C SER A 79 7.24 18.07 -11.31
N CYS A 80 8.32 18.69 -10.79
CA CYS A 80 8.22 19.48 -9.54
C CYS A 80 7.13 20.55 -9.62
N ALA A 81 6.97 21.21 -10.79
CA ALA A 81 5.94 22.22 -10.99
C ALA A 81 4.52 21.63 -10.86
N GLN A 82 4.27 20.45 -11.40
CA GLN A 82 2.99 19.74 -11.24
C GLN A 82 2.76 19.32 -9.79
N GLN A 83 3.79 18.79 -9.10
CA GLN A 83 3.71 18.44 -7.68
C GLN A 83 3.32 19.67 -6.83
N GLU A 84 3.96 20.82 -7.03
CA GLU A 84 3.63 22.05 -6.33
C GLU A 84 2.22 22.59 -6.67
N GLN A 85 1.79 22.48 -7.93
CA GLN A 85 0.42 22.86 -8.31
C GLN A 85 -0.62 21.98 -7.63
N ILE A 86 -0.38 20.67 -7.58
CA ILE A 86 -1.22 19.72 -6.83
C ILE A 86 -1.28 20.10 -5.35
N ALA A 87 -0.16 20.44 -4.72
CA ALA A 87 -0.13 20.85 -3.32
C ALA A 87 -1.02 22.09 -3.06
N ARG A 88 -0.93 23.11 -3.94
CA ARG A 88 -1.77 24.33 -3.83
C ARG A 88 -3.25 24.03 -4.00
N ILE A 89 -3.62 23.14 -4.93
CA ILE A 89 -5.01 22.70 -5.12
C ILE A 89 -5.51 21.99 -3.85
N VAL A 90 -4.72 21.07 -3.29
CA VAL A 90 -5.08 20.36 -2.04
C VAL A 90 -5.33 21.33 -0.90
N THR A 91 -4.44 22.31 -0.72
CA THR A 91 -4.57 23.35 0.30
C THR A 91 -5.81 24.22 0.08
N SER A 92 -6.09 24.63 -1.17
CA SER A 92 -7.26 25.47 -1.49
C SER A 92 -8.60 24.78 -1.24
N HIS A 93 -8.63 23.44 -1.28
CA HIS A 93 -9.82 22.64 -0.95
C HIS A 93 -9.97 22.33 0.54
N GLY A 94 -9.00 22.70 1.37
CA GLY A 94 -9.09 22.59 2.83
C GLY A 94 -8.97 21.16 3.36
N PHE A 95 -8.29 20.26 2.67
CA PHE A 95 -8.00 18.92 3.18
C PHE A 95 -7.09 19.00 4.42
N GLU A 96 -7.42 18.23 5.46
CA GLU A 96 -6.62 18.16 6.67
C GLU A 96 -5.36 17.31 6.50
N GLU A 97 -5.44 16.30 5.62
CA GLU A 97 -4.36 15.35 5.36
C GLU A 97 -4.32 14.94 3.88
N LEU A 98 -3.11 14.85 3.36
CA LEU A 98 -2.82 14.31 2.04
C LEU A 98 -1.96 13.07 2.17
N THR A 99 -2.37 11.96 1.54
CA THR A 99 -1.51 10.78 1.36
C THR A 99 -1.03 10.71 -0.09
N VAL A 100 0.27 10.53 -0.29
CA VAL A 100 0.87 10.22 -1.60
C VAL A 100 1.75 8.99 -1.50
N GLU A 101 1.93 8.28 -2.61
CA GLU A 101 2.82 7.11 -2.69
C GLU A 101 4.16 7.47 -3.32
N SER A 102 5.25 6.96 -2.77
CA SER A 102 6.56 7.12 -3.39
C SER A 102 7.53 6.01 -3.00
N ARG A 103 8.43 5.70 -3.90
CA ARG A 103 9.63 4.92 -3.59
C ARG A 103 10.64 5.79 -2.83
N PRO A 104 11.46 5.20 -1.93
CA PRO A 104 12.41 5.96 -1.10
C PRO A 104 13.37 6.84 -1.88
N GLU A 105 13.87 6.40 -3.03
CA GLU A 105 14.87 7.11 -3.82
C GLU A 105 14.40 8.46 -4.36
N PHE A 106 13.10 8.65 -4.59
CA PHE A 106 12.54 9.89 -5.11
C PHE A 106 12.22 10.94 -4.04
N ILE A 107 12.22 10.54 -2.77
CA ILE A 107 12.00 11.44 -1.64
C ILE A 107 13.31 12.16 -1.33
N THR A 108 13.51 13.33 -1.89
CA THR A 108 14.73 14.14 -1.75
C THR A 108 14.39 15.52 -1.19
N ARG A 109 15.40 16.30 -0.78
CA ARG A 109 15.18 17.68 -0.38
C ARG A 109 14.60 18.52 -1.52
N GLU A 110 15.04 18.24 -2.76
CA GLU A 110 14.59 18.97 -3.95
C GLU A 110 13.13 18.73 -4.30
N THR A 111 12.59 17.53 -3.99
CA THR A 111 11.19 17.22 -4.25
C THR A 111 10.30 17.53 -3.04
N LEU A 112 10.75 17.23 -1.82
CA LEU A 112 9.94 17.36 -0.62
C LEU A 112 9.79 18.80 -0.12
N ALA A 113 10.89 19.58 -0.05
CA ALA A 113 10.84 20.89 0.58
C ALA A 113 9.94 21.91 -0.17
N PRO A 114 10.00 22.04 -1.53
CA PRO A 114 9.07 22.90 -2.27
C PRO A 114 7.62 22.41 -2.14
N PHE A 115 7.40 21.09 -2.15
CA PHE A 115 6.09 20.50 -2.01
C PHE A 115 5.46 20.84 -0.65
N LEU A 116 6.18 20.64 0.46
CA LEU A 116 5.72 21.02 1.81
C LEU A 116 5.43 22.51 1.93
N SER A 117 6.28 23.35 1.34
CA SER A 117 6.05 24.80 1.33
C SER A 117 4.75 25.18 0.61
N ALA A 118 4.42 24.48 -0.49
CA ALA A 118 3.18 24.70 -1.23
C ALA A 118 1.95 24.08 -0.56
N LEU A 119 2.13 23.02 0.21
CA LEU A 119 1.08 22.29 0.91
C LEU A 119 0.58 23.02 2.17
N GLY A 120 1.39 23.92 2.75
CA GLY A 120 1.02 24.72 3.94
C GLY A 120 0.72 23.85 5.16
N ASP A 121 -0.44 24.07 5.79
CA ASP A 121 -0.85 23.41 7.04
C ASP A 121 -1.45 22.01 6.84
N THR A 122 -1.68 21.57 5.60
CA THR A 122 -2.17 20.20 5.31
C THR A 122 -1.11 19.17 5.69
N ARG A 123 -1.45 18.20 6.53
CA ARG A 123 -0.50 17.15 6.93
C ARG A 123 -0.19 16.23 5.74
N LEU A 124 1.07 15.93 5.53
CA LEU A 124 1.51 14.98 4.51
C LEU A 124 1.77 13.60 5.12
N GLU A 125 1.09 12.58 4.63
CA GLU A 125 1.44 11.17 4.82
C GLU A 125 2.10 10.64 3.55
N VAL A 126 3.33 10.13 3.65
CA VAL A 126 4.00 9.49 2.53
C VAL A 126 3.98 7.97 2.70
N ALA A 127 3.27 7.30 1.80
CA ALA A 127 3.19 5.86 1.77
C ALA A 127 4.35 5.28 0.93
N MET A 128 5.18 4.47 1.55
CA MET A 128 6.31 3.81 0.90
C MET A 128 6.07 2.30 0.80
N GLY A 129 6.20 1.76 -0.40
CA GLY A 129 6.15 0.32 -0.64
C GLY A 129 7.42 -0.35 -0.12
N LEU A 130 7.52 -0.57 1.20
CA LEU A 130 8.61 -1.33 1.83
C LEU A 130 8.57 -2.79 1.37
N GLU A 131 7.41 -3.39 1.40
CA GLU A 131 7.05 -4.77 1.08
C GLU A 131 7.55 -5.80 2.10
N SER A 132 8.82 -5.78 2.47
CA SER A 132 9.45 -6.62 3.49
C SER A 132 10.63 -5.88 4.14
N ALA A 133 10.92 -6.15 5.41
CA ALA A 133 12.14 -5.69 6.06
C ALA A 133 13.32 -6.65 5.87
N ASN A 134 13.09 -7.81 5.25
CA ASN A 134 14.11 -8.77 4.90
C ASN A 134 14.69 -8.46 3.51
N ASP A 135 15.96 -8.07 3.45
CA ASP A 135 16.62 -7.69 2.21
C ASP A 135 16.73 -8.85 1.19
N ASP A 136 16.77 -10.10 1.64
CA ASP A 136 16.75 -11.27 0.76
C ASP A 136 15.37 -11.44 0.12
N VAL A 137 14.28 -11.24 0.86
CA VAL A 137 12.92 -11.23 0.33
C VAL A 137 12.76 -10.08 -0.67
N LEU A 138 13.22 -8.88 -0.33
CA LEU A 138 13.20 -7.72 -1.23
C LEU A 138 13.92 -8.00 -2.54
N ARG A 139 15.09 -8.66 -2.46
CA ARG A 139 15.95 -8.93 -3.61
C ARG A 139 15.46 -10.10 -4.45
N TYR A 140 15.21 -11.26 -3.81
CA TYR A 140 15.01 -12.52 -4.53
C TYR A 140 13.53 -12.86 -4.76
N CYS A 141 12.64 -12.45 -3.86
CA CYS A 141 11.21 -12.73 -3.97
C CYS A 141 10.42 -11.60 -4.63
N ILE A 142 10.89 -10.35 -4.53
CA ILE A 142 10.16 -9.17 -5.00
C ILE A 142 10.88 -8.47 -6.16
N ASN A 143 12.22 -8.49 -6.17
CA ASN A 143 13.06 -7.66 -7.03
C ASN A 143 12.77 -6.16 -6.84
N LYS A 144 12.82 -5.70 -5.58
CA LYS A 144 12.38 -4.35 -5.18
C LYS A 144 13.36 -3.24 -5.57
N GLY A 145 14.66 -3.55 -5.66
CA GLY A 145 15.72 -2.62 -6.09
C GLY A 145 16.22 -1.64 -5.04
N PHE A 146 15.78 -1.75 -3.79
CA PHE A 146 16.32 -1.05 -2.64
C PHE A 146 16.28 -1.97 -1.40
N THR A 147 16.90 -1.55 -0.31
CA THR A 147 17.02 -2.29 0.95
C THR A 147 16.16 -1.68 2.05
N PHE A 148 15.93 -2.43 3.15
CA PHE A 148 15.27 -1.91 4.35
C PHE A 148 15.98 -0.64 4.88
N SER A 149 17.30 -0.59 4.85
CA SER A 149 18.06 0.61 5.26
C SER A 149 17.73 1.84 4.42
N SER A 150 17.38 1.68 3.13
CA SER A 150 16.93 2.79 2.28
C SER A 150 15.58 3.32 2.73
N PHE A 151 14.64 2.44 3.08
CA PHE A 151 13.36 2.82 3.67
C PHE A 151 13.56 3.54 5.02
N GLU A 152 14.35 2.95 5.92
CA GLU A 152 14.61 3.52 7.25
C GLU A 152 15.14 4.95 7.17
N LYS A 153 16.15 5.21 6.33
CA LYS A 153 16.71 6.56 6.13
C LYS A 153 15.63 7.55 5.68
N LYS A 154 14.74 7.14 4.79
CA LYS A 154 13.70 8.04 4.26
C LYS A 154 12.54 8.22 5.23
N ALA A 155 12.17 7.19 5.97
CA ALA A 155 11.19 7.29 7.03
C ALA A 155 11.63 8.30 8.11
N ARG A 156 12.89 8.20 8.57
CA ARG A 156 13.47 9.19 9.49
C ARG A 156 13.48 10.60 8.91
N TYR A 157 13.93 10.74 7.66
CA TYR A 157 13.95 12.04 6.97
C TYR A 157 12.55 12.66 6.83
N LEU A 158 11.53 11.88 6.50
CA LEU A 158 10.14 12.35 6.44
C LEU A 158 9.65 12.84 7.81
N ARG A 159 9.88 12.05 8.87
CA ARG A 159 9.47 12.41 10.24
C ARG A 159 10.20 13.66 10.76
N GLU A 160 11.49 13.82 10.45
CA GLU A 160 12.26 15.03 10.75
C GLU A 160 11.70 16.29 10.05
N ASN A 161 10.98 16.11 8.93
CA ASN A 161 10.29 17.18 8.21
C ASN A 161 8.79 17.28 8.53
N GLY A 162 8.32 16.64 9.62
CA GLY A 162 6.94 16.75 10.09
C GLY A 162 5.92 15.92 9.29
N CYS A 163 6.38 15.01 8.43
CA CYS A 163 5.52 14.13 7.65
C CYS A 163 5.16 12.85 8.42
N LEU A 164 3.97 12.33 8.16
CA LEU A 164 3.57 10.99 8.57
C LEU A 164 4.14 9.95 7.58
N VAL A 165 4.46 8.78 8.09
CA VAL A 165 5.01 7.66 7.31
C VAL A 165 4.04 6.50 7.31
N LYS A 166 3.69 6.03 6.12
CA LYS A 166 2.95 4.79 5.92
C LYS A 166 3.83 3.76 5.26
N ALA A 167 3.98 2.59 5.89
CA ALA A 167 4.68 1.46 5.30
C ALA A 167 3.68 0.49 4.65
N TYR A 168 3.87 0.15 3.39
CA TYR A 168 3.20 -0.99 2.77
C TYR A 168 4.05 -2.24 2.94
N LEU A 169 3.44 -3.30 3.47
CA LEU A 169 4.02 -4.63 3.56
C LEU A 169 3.26 -5.57 2.63
N LEU A 170 3.97 -6.49 1.99
CA LEU A 170 3.40 -7.41 1.02
C LEU A 170 3.23 -8.80 1.64
N LEU A 171 1.99 -9.27 1.75
CA LEU A 171 1.73 -10.62 2.22
C LEU A 171 1.86 -11.63 1.09
N LYS A 172 2.75 -12.59 1.27
CA LYS A 172 3.05 -13.70 0.38
C LYS A 172 3.60 -13.26 -0.99
N PRO A 173 4.75 -12.58 -1.04
CA PRO A 173 5.50 -12.47 -2.29
C PRO A 173 5.80 -13.86 -2.87
N PRO A 174 6.08 -13.98 -4.19
CA PRO A 174 6.43 -15.28 -4.78
C PRO A 174 7.63 -15.93 -4.07
N PHE A 175 7.71 -17.24 -4.14
CA PHE A 175 8.78 -18.09 -3.57
C PHE A 175 8.79 -18.20 -2.03
N LEU A 176 7.78 -17.70 -1.34
CA LEU A 176 7.56 -17.99 0.08
C LEU A 176 6.39 -18.94 0.25
N THR A 177 6.52 -19.88 1.18
CA THR A 177 5.40 -20.69 1.70
C THR A 177 4.41 -19.80 2.44
N GLU A 178 3.25 -20.32 2.80
CA GLU A 178 2.27 -19.57 3.59
C GLU A 178 2.82 -19.18 4.97
N TYR A 179 3.57 -20.08 5.60
CA TYR A 179 4.18 -19.87 6.91
C TYR A 179 5.31 -18.84 6.87
N GLU A 180 6.23 -18.97 5.92
CA GLU A 180 7.33 -18.01 5.75
C GLU A 180 6.80 -16.60 5.44
N ALA A 181 5.75 -16.49 4.62
CA ALA A 181 5.11 -15.23 4.30
C ALA A 181 4.44 -14.58 5.53
N MET A 182 3.82 -15.38 6.39
CA MET A 182 3.26 -14.91 7.65
C MET A 182 4.36 -14.37 8.57
N LEU A 183 5.45 -15.12 8.75
CA LEU A 183 6.57 -14.69 9.58
C LEU A 183 7.25 -13.43 9.03
N ASP A 184 7.47 -13.37 7.72
CA ASP A 184 8.09 -12.19 7.08
C ASP A 184 7.27 -10.91 7.33
N VAL A 185 5.94 -10.98 7.21
CA VAL A 185 5.06 -9.83 7.50
C VAL A 185 5.12 -9.43 8.97
N LEU A 186 5.08 -10.41 9.90
CA LEU A 186 5.13 -10.15 11.33
C LEU A 186 6.45 -9.49 11.75
N ASP A 187 7.56 -9.97 11.24
CA ASP A 187 8.88 -9.44 11.56
C ASP A 187 9.13 -8.09 10.85
N SER A 188 8.66 -7.95 9.61
CA SER A 188 8.71 -6.68 8.88
C SER A 188 7.89 -5.59 9.55
N ALA A 189 6.70 -5.92 10.06
CA ALA A 189 5.86 -4.98 10.79
C ALA A 189 6.54 -4.51 12.10
N LYS A 190 7.13 -5.43 12.86
CA LYS A 190 7.91 -5.08 14.07
C LYS A 190 9.10 -4.17 13.74
N ALA A 191 9.83 -4.45 12.65
CA ALA A 191 10.96 -3.63 12.23
C ALA A 191 10.53 -2.23 11.74
N ALA A 192 9.41 -2.13 11.04
CA ALA A 192 8.89 -0.87 10.51
C ALA A 192 8.13 -0.04 11.57
N ALA A 193 7.63 -0.64 12.65
CA ALA A 193 6.80 0.02 13.66
C ALA A 193 7.42 1.30 14.25
N PRO A 194 8.70 1.34 14.68
CA PRO A 194 9.29 2.56 15.22
C PRO A 194 9.50 3.68 14.19
N LEU A 195 9.31 3.37 12.91
CA LEU A 195 9.57 4.26 11.77
C LEU A 195 8.29 4.74 11.09
N SER A 196 7.14 4.16 11.43
CA SER A 196 5.88 4.36 10.70
C SER A 196 4.76 4.79 11.65
N ASP A 197 3.85 5.60 11.14
CA ASP A 197 2.61 5.99 11.82
C ASP A 197 1.47 5.04 11.40
N THR A 198 1.55 4.50 10.18
CA THR A 198 0.61 3.51 9.63
C THR A 198 1.36 2.36 8.96
N ILE A 199 0.90 1.13 9.14
CA ILE A 199 1.36 -0.05 8.40
C ILE A 199 0.16 -0.68 7.69
N SER A 200 0.26 -0.82 6.37
CA SER A 200 -0.77 -1.49 5.55
C SER A 200 -0.24 -2.81 5.04
N ILE A 201 -0.90 -3.90 5.43
CA ILE A 201 -0.56 -5.25 4.95
C ILE A 201 -1.34 -5.50 3.67
N ASN A 202 -0.64 -5.62 2.54
CA ASN A 202 -1.22 -5.76 1.21
C ASN A 202 -0.99 -7.18 0.69
N PRO A 203 -2.03 -8.04 0.63
CA PRO A 203 -1.90 -9.36 0.04
C PRO A 203 -1.56 -9.29 -1.45
N VAL A 204 -0.66 -10.15 -1.92
CA VAL A 204 -0.36 -10.25 -3.35
C VAL A 204 -1.61 -10.64 -4.12
N SER A 205 -1.96 -9.84 -5.11
CA SER A 205 -2.90 -10.19 -6.17
C SER A 205 -2.18 -10.50 -7.47
N ILE A 206 -2.75 -11.40 -8.29
CA ILE A 206 -2.12 -11.88 -9.52
C ILE A 206 -2.42 -10.90 -10.64
N HIS A 207 -1.47 -10.03 -10.92
CA HIS A 207 -1.52 -9.10 -12.05
C HIS A 207 -1.11 -9.81 -13.35
N LYS A 208 -1.73 -9.38 -14.45
CA LYS A 208 -1.44 -9.91 -15.78
C LYS A 208 0.02 -9.64 -16.18
N ASP A 209 0.63 -10.58 -16.91
CA ASP A 209 1.97 -10.48 -17.48
C ASP A 209 3.10 -10.34 -16.45
N THR A 210 2.90 -10.84 -15.24
CA THR A 210 3.89 -10.85 -14.15
C THR A 210 4.52 -12.25 -13.97
N VAL A 211 5.62 -12.30 -13.23
CA VAL A 211 6.23 -13.58 -12.80
C VAL A 211 5.25 -14.37 -11.95
N VAL A 212 4.52 -13.68 -11.05
CA VAL A 212 3.50 -14.31 -10.19
C VAL A 212 2.39 -14.94 -11.03
N GLU A 213 1.92 -14.30 -12.10
CA GLU A 213 0.93 -14.91 -12.99
C GLU A 213 1.46 -16.18 -13.69
N GLN A 214 2.73 -16.17 -14.10
CA GLN A 214 3.34 -17.34 -14.72
C GLN A 214 3.44 -18.52 -13.75
N LEU A 215 3.83 -18.26 -12.50
CA LEU A 215 3.87 -19.26 -11.44
C LEU A 215 2.48 -19.81 -11.15
N TRP A 216 1.49 -18.94 -10.99
CA TRP A 216 0.10 -19.32 -10.74
C TRP A 216 -0.48 -20.19 -11.86
N LYS A 217 -0.28 -19.82 -13.13
CA LYS A 217 -0.74 -20.61 -14.28
C LYS A 217 -0.11 -22.02 -14.35
N ARG A 218 1.06 -22.21 -13.73
CA ARG A 218 1.77 -23.49 -13.65
C ARG A 218 1.51 -24.26 -12.36
N GLY A 219 0.63 -23.75 -11.49
CA GLY A 219 0.35 -24.35 -10.18
C GLY A 219 1.45 -24.15 -9.12
N GLY A 220 2.46 -23.31 -9.41
CA GLY A 220 3.57 -23.01 -8.48
C GLY A 220 3.33 -21.81 -7.58
N TYR A 221 2.15 -21.21 -7.61
CA TYR A 221 1.77 -20.10 -6.72
C TYR A 221 0.27 -20.10 -6.47
N ARG A 222 -0.12 -19.88 -5.22
CA ARG A 222 -1.46 -19.57 -4.77
C ARG A 222 -1.45 -18.24 -4.02
N PRO A 223 -2.41 -17.29 -4.27
CA PRO A 223 -2.57 -16.14 -3.40
C PRO A 223 -2.71 -16.53 -1.93
N PRO A 224 -2.35 -15.64 -0.98
CA PRO A 224 -2.43 -15.98 0.44
C PRO A 224 -3.85 -16.36 0.88
N TYR A 225 -3.95 -17.08 1.99
CA TYR A 225 -5.23 -17.31 2.65
C TYR A 225 -5.67 -16.06 3.43
N LEU A 226 -6.98 -15.78 3.45
CA LEU A 226 -7.55 -14.75 4.34
C LEU A 226 -7.26 -15.06 5.81
N TRP A 227 -7.12 -16.35 6.18
CA TRP A 227 -6.72 -16.76 7.52
C TRP A 227 -5.35 -16.26 7.92
N THR A 228 -4.39 -16.23 7.01
CA THR A 228 -3.05 -15.68 7.25
C THR A 228 -3.11 -14.18 7.51
N LEU A 229 -3.88 -13.44 6.70
CA LEU A 229 -4.07 -12.01 6.92
C LEU A 229 -4.74 -11.73 8.27
N VAL A 230 -5.79 -12.46 8.61
CA VAL A 230 -6.47 -12.35 9.92
C VAL A 230 -5.50 -12.63 11.06
N ALA A 231 -4.69 -13.68 10.95
CA ALA A 231 -3.67 -14.01 11.95
C ALA A 231 -2.64 -12.87 12.12
N CYS A 232 -2.17 -12.29 11.01
CA CYS A 232 -1.25 -11.14 11.03
C CYS A 232 -1.90 -9.92 11.69
N LEU A 233 -3.11 -9.52 11.27
CA LEU A 233 -3.81 -8.36 11.81
C LEU A 233 -4.04 -8.49 13.31
N ASN A 234 -4.55 -9.63 13.77
CA ASN A 234 -4.79 -9.87 15.18
C ASN A 234 -3.50 -9.89 16.03
N THR A 235 -2.40 -10.47 15.49
CA THR A 235 -1.11 -10.53 16.18
C THR A 235 -0.45 -9.16 16.30
N LEU A 236 -0.63 -8.30 15.30
CA LEU A 236 -0.01 -6.98 15.22
C LEU A 236 -0.87 -5.89 15.86
N SER A 237 -2.09 -6.19 16.26
CA SER A 237 -2.95 -5.25 16.97
C SER A 237 -2.25 -4.70 18.22
N GLY A 238 -2.23 -3.38 18.37
CA GLY A 238 -1.54 -2.72 19.49
C GLY A 238 -0.02 -2.61 19.38
N LEU A 239 0.58 -2.88 18.20
CA LEU A 239 2.03 -2.76 17.97
C LEU A 239 2.54 -1.30 18.10
N GLY A 240 1.67 -0.31 18.02
CA GLY A 240 1.98 1.13 18.08
C GLY A 240 1.48 1.87 16.85
N PRO A 241 1.99 1.59 15.62
CA PRO A 241 1.39 2.14 14.41
C PRO A 241 -0.03 1.64 14.19
N TYR A 242 -0.82 2.42 13.45
CA TYR A 242 -2.12 1.96 12.97
C TYR A 242 -1.94 0.85 11.92
N ILE A 243 -2.45 -0.35 12.21
CA ILE A 243 -2.35 -1.53 11.32
C ILE A 243 -3.65 -1.68 10.54
N LEU A 244 -3.54 -1.82 9.21
CA LEU A 244 -4.70 -1.97 8.34
C LEU A 244 -4.42 -2.87 7.14
N SER A 245 -5.47 -3.27 6.43
CA SER A 245 -5.36 -3.97 5.14
C SER A 245 -6.54 -3.65 4.24
N HIS A 246 -6.26 -3.37 2.97
CA HIS A 246 -7.29 -3.23 1.92
C HIS A 246 -7.03 -4.27 0.81
N PRO A 247 -7.52 -5.52 0.97
CA PRO A 247 -7.24 -6.60 0.04
C PRO A 247 -7.81 -6.35 -1.36
N VAL A 248 -6.95 -6.11 -2.34
CA VAL A 248 -7.37 -6.00 -3.74
C VAL A 248 -7.77 -7.38 -4.26
N ALA A 249 -8.89 -7.46 -5.00
CA ALA A 249 -9.45 -8.71 -5.51
C ALA A 249 -9.72 -9.78 -4.43
N GLY A 250 -9.98 -9.39 -3.18
CA GLY A 250 -10.31 -10.31 -2.10
C GLY A 250 -11.52 -11.20 -2.44
N GLY A 251 -11.47 -12.47 -2.06
CA GLY A 251 -12.48 -13.48 -2.38
C GLY A 251 -12.51 -13.92 -3.85
N LYS A 252 -11.52 -13.55 -4.66
CA LYS A 252 -11.40 -13.96 -6.07
C LYS A 252 -10.18 -14.85 -6.25
N ALA A 253 -10.20 -15.73 -7.26
CA ALA A 253 -9.10 -16.66 -7.55
C ALA A 253 -7.73 -15.99 -7.79
N ARG A 254 -7.72 -14.72 -8.21
CA ARG A 254 -6.50 -13.94 -8.43
C ARG A 254 -6.08 -13.07 -7.23
N GLY A 255 -6.84 -13.07 -6.16
CA GLY A 255 -6.57 -12.33 -4.93
C GLY A 255 -6.57 -13.23 -3.72
N ILE A 256 -6.39 -12.64 -2.56
CA ILE A 256 -6.47 -13.35 -1.29
C ILE A 256 -7.85 -13.99 -1.11
N HIS A 257 -7.91 -15.28 -0.78
CA HIS A 257 -9.16 -16.02 -0.60
C HIS A 257 -8.96 -17.27 0.26
N ASN A 258 -10.07 -17.78 0.78
CA ASN A 258 -10.15 -19.09 1.45
C ASN A 258 -10.93 -20.06 0.55
N CYS A 259 -12.09 -20.55 1.02
CA CYS A 259 -12.94 -21.53 0.32
C CYS A 259 -14.08 -20.91 -0.51
N GLY A 260 -14.20 -19.57 -0.51
CA GLY A 260 -15.32 -18.87 -1.14
C GLY A 260 -16.54 -18.70 -0.22
N ALA A 261 -16.84 -19.65 0.67
CA ALA A 261 -18.02 -19.56 1.55
C ALA A 261 -17.86 -18.55 2.69
N CYS A 262 -16.65 -18.44 3.26
CA CYS A 262 -16.37 -17.54 4.38
C CYS A 262 -15.73 -16.19 3.96
N ASP A 263 -15.32 -16.06 2.73
CA ASP A 263 -14.50 -14.95 2.26
C ASP A 263 -15.18 -13.58 2.43
N GLY A 264 -16.46 -13.50 2.05
CA GLY A 264 -17.21 -12.25 2.14
C GLY A 264 -17.37 -11.73 3.57
N ASP A 265 -17.60 -12.63 4.52
CA ASP A 265 -17.75 -12.26 5.94
C ASP A 265 -16.41 -11.86 6.56
N ILE A 266 -15.32 -12.54 6.22
CA ILE A 266 -13.98 -12.18 6.69
C ILE A 266 -13.57 -10.81 6.13
N LEU A 267 -13.82 -10.55 4.84
CA LEU A 267 -13.51 -9.26 4.22
C LEU A 267 -14.26 -8.10 4.89
N LYS A 268 -15.55 -8.25 5.21
CA LYS A 268 -16.30 -7.24 5.98
C LYS A 268 -15.71 -7.01 7.38
N LYS A 269 -15.24 -8.07 8.03
CA LYS A 269 -14.58 -7.95 9.35
C LYS A 269 -13.22 -7.26 9.25
N ILE A 270 -12.49 -7.44 8.15
CA ILE A 270 -11.24 -6.69 7.88
C ILE A 270 -11.56 -5.19 7.67
N GLU A 271 -12.64 -4.85 6.95
CA GLU A 271 -13.08 -3.46 6.81
C GLU A 271 -13.43 -2.84 8.19
N ALA A 272 -14.15 -3.56 9.04
CA ALA A 272 -14.45 -3.14 10.41
C ALA A 272 -13.18 -3.02 11.28
N TYR A 273 -12.22 -3.95 11.13
CA TYR A 273 -10.92 -3.89 11.80
C TYR A 273 -10.16 -2.61 11.42
N ASN A 274 -10.17 -2.25 10.15
CA ASN A 274 -9.52 -1.01 9.68
C ASN A 274 -10.10 0.27 10.32
N LEU A 275 -11.30 0.25 10.84
CA LEU A 275 -11.90 1.41 11.50
C LEU A 275 -11.76 1.36 13.03
N HIS A 276 -11.83 0.17 13.61
CA HIS A 276 -12.02 0.01 15.05
C HIS A 276 -10.93 -0.84 15.73
N GLU A 277 -10.02 -1.45 14.98
CA GLU A 277 -8.99 -2.40 15.48
C GLU A 277 -9.58 -3.55 16.32
N THR A 278 -10.85 -3.88 16.06
CA THR A 278 -11.52 -4.98 16.76
C THR A 278 -10.96 -6.32 16.28
N PRO A 279 -10.50 -7.20 17.16
CA PRO A 279 -10.00 -8.51 16.76
C PRO A 279 -10.97 -9.29 15.89
N ILE A 280 -10.46 -9.92 14.85
CA ILE A 280 -11.26 -10.65 13.87
C ILE A 280 -11.41 -12.11 14.33
N GLU A 281 -12.62 -12.47 14.71
CA GLU A 281 -13.00 -13.85 15.05
C GLU A 281 -13.89 -14.42 13.96
N HIS A 282 -13.57 -15.60 13.45
CA HIS A 282 -14.36 -16.32 12.48
C HIS A 282 -14.07 -17.83 12.56
N SER A 283 -15.04 -18.65 12.19
CA SER A 283 -14.90 -20.11 12.11
C SER A 283 -15.41 -20.62 10.76
N CYS A 284 -14.65 -21.51 10.15
CA CYS A 284 -15.05 -22.22 8.94
C CYS A 284 -14.21 -23.50 8.84
N ALA A 285 -14.79 -24.58 8.32
CA ALA A 285 -14.10 -25.87 8.17
C ALA A 285 -12.84 -25.78 7.31
N CYS A 286 -12.77 -24.82 6.36
CA CYS A 286 -11.59 -24.61 5.52
C CYS A 286 -10.34 -24.10 6.28
N ARG A 287 -10.47 -23.86 7.59
CA ARG A 287 -9.31 -23.51 8.42
C ARG A 287 -8.31 -24.65 8.51
N GLU A 288 -8.78 -25.88 8.46
CA GLU A 288 -7.92 -27.07 8.42
C GLU A 288 -7.00 -27.07 7.19
N GLU A 289 -7.50 -26.66 6.02
CA GLU A 289 -6.67 -26.55 4.79
C GLU A 289 -5.56 -25.50 4.96
N TRP A 290 -5.87 -24.37 5.59
CA TRP A 290 -4.89 -23.34 5.90
C TRP A 290 -3.83 -23.84 6.91
N GLU A 291 -4.25 -24.55 7.95
CA GLU A 291 -3.34 -25.13 8.96
C GLU A 291 -2.41 -26.18 8.32
N HIS A 292 -2.89 -26.94 7.32
CA HIS A 292 -2.03 -27.79 6.51
C HIS A 292 -1.03 -26.97 5.67
N ALA A 293 -1.49 -25.93 5.00
CA ALA A 293 -0.63 -25.06 4.19
C ALA A 293 0.47 -24.35 5.00
N LEU A 294 0.25 -24.09 6.29
CA LEU A 294 1.30 -23.57 7.19
C LEU A 294 2.40 -24.59 7.50
N ASN A 295 2.11 -25.89 7.36
CA ASN A 295 3.07 -26.97 7.61
C ASN A 295 3.77 -27.47 6.32
N GLU A 296 3.40 -26.94 5.14
CA GLU A 296 4.06 -27.27 3.90
C GLU A 296 5.47 -26.65 3.85
N SER A 297 6.46 -27.46 3.54
CA SER A 297 7.83 -27.02 3.19
C SER A 297 8.02 -27.11 1.67
N PHE A 298 8.86 -26.26 1.12
CA PHE A 298 9.28 -26.39 -0.29
C PHE A 298 10.03 -27.68 -0.55
#